data_712fc0ead7aa3227a687bb273d9348f7
#
_entry.id   712fc0ead7aa3227a687bb273d9348f7
#
_cell.length_a   1.000
_cell.length_b   1.000
_cell.length_c   1.000
_cell.angle_alpha   90.00
_cell.angle_beta   90.00
_cell.angle_gamma   90.00
#
_symmetry.space_group_name_H-M   'P 1'
#
loop_
_entity.id
_entity.type
_entity.pdbx_description
1 polymer ?
#
loop_
_entity_poly.entity_id
_entity_poly.type
_entity_poly.pdbx_seq_one_letter_code
_entity_poly.pdbx_strand_id
1 'polypeptide(L)'
;HGTTYSPAEAAWPGWKFYASIDMSPTNNIWRDAPAFFDYVTRCQSFLQMGQPDNDFLVYLPVYDMWDDQDGRLLLFDIHKMAKRAPRFIEAVHRIYGAGYDMDYISDNFIRNAMCQDGKILTSGGASYKALVVPGARLMPADVMEKLLRLADEGATIVFLEQYPEDVPGLNDLGQRRAEFNK
;
A
#
# COMPACT_ATOMS: atom_id res chain seq x y z
N HIS A 1 2.08 16.32 5.81
CA HIS A 1 1.70 16.84 7.13
C HIS A 1 1.13 18.26 6.99
N GLY A 2 -0.07 18.49 7.55
CA GLY A 2 -0.64 19.82 7.65
C GLY A 2 -0.08 20.53 8.88
N THR A 3 0.25 21.80 8.73
CA THR A 3 0.56 22.68 9.87
C THR A 3 -0.64 23.55 10.15
N THR A 4 -0.93 23.79 11.41
CA THR A 4 -1.98 24.70 11.80
C THR A 4 -1.53 26.13 11.52
N TYR A 5 -2.34 26.89 10.82
CA TYR A 5 -2.14 28.32 10.65
C TYR A 5 -2.81 29.06 11.81
N SER A 6 -2.05 29.95 12.45
CA SER A 6 -2.58 30.88 13.44
C SER A 6 -2.28 32.30 13.01
N PRO A 7 -3.28 33.17 12.96
CA PRO A 7 -3.04 34.60 12.72
C PRO A 7 -2.24 35.22 13.88
N ALA A 8 -1.53 36.31 13.61
CA ALA A 8 -0.61 36.91 14.57
C ALA A 8 -1.29 37.37 15.88
N GLU A 9 -2.57 37.74 15.79
CA GLU A 9 -3.40 38.18 16.92
C GLU A 9 -3.99 37.02 17.72
N ALA A 10 -3.87 35.78 17.27
CA ALA A 10 -4.39 34.67 18.02
C ALA A 10 -3.56 34.43 19.28
N ALA A 11 -4.22 34.43 20.45
CA ALA A 11 -3.56 34.15 21.71
C ALA A 11 -2.93 32.77 21.71
N TRP A 12 -1.77 32.64 22.39
CA TRP A 12 -1.14 31.34 22.58
C TRP A 12 -2.11 30.36 23.25
N PRO A 13 -2.21 29.10 22.80
CA PRO A 13 -1.40 28.36 21.82
C PRO A 13 -1.84 28.55 20.37
N GLY A 14 -2.67 29.48 20.02
CA GLY A 14 -3.19 29.67 18.68
C GLY A 14 -4.28 28.66 18.29
N TRP A 15 -4.57 28.57 17.02
CA TRP A 15 -5.50 27.59 16.49
C TRP A 15 -4.81 26.23 16.38
N LYS A 16 -5.41 25.24 16.98
CA LYS A 16 -4.89 23.87 16.95
C LYS A 16 -5.80 22.97 16.14
N PHE A 17 -5.17 22.11 15.37
CA PHE A 17 -5.84 21.04 14.66
C PHE A 17 -5.32 19.70 15.17
N TYR A 18 -6.20 18.85 15.66
CA TYR A 18 -5.83 17.61 16.35
C TYR A 18 -4.93 16.65 15.54
N ALA A 19 -5.00 16.72 14.20
CA ALA A 19 -4.20 15.90 13.30
C ALA A 19 -2.91 16.61 12.81
N SER A 20 -2.60 17.79 13.35
CA SER A 20 -1.40 18.55 12.99
C SER A 20 -0.28 18.29 14.00
N ILE A 21 0.95 18.20 13.50
CA ILE A 21 2.15 18.18 14.35
C ILE A 21 2.50 19.56 14.93
N ASP A 22 1.76 20.59 14.55
CA ASP A 22 1.89 21.95 15.07
C ASP A 22 3.33 22.50 15.02
N MET A 23 4.05 22.22 13.93
CA MET A 23 5.41 22.68 13.69
C MET A 23 5.39 24.12 13.17
N SER A 24 5.38 25.07 14.09
CA SER A 24 5.40 26.50 13.80
C SER A 24 6.29 27.26 14.77
N PRO A 25 6.74 28.48 14.42
CA PRO A 25 7.54 29.33 15.31
C PRO A 25 6.88 29.66 16.66
N THR A 26 5.55 29.51 16.74
CA THR A 26 4.79 29.72 17.97
C THR A 26 4.77 28.51 18.90
N ASN A 27 5.23 27.35 18.41
CA ASN A 27 5.35 26.16 19.24
C ASN A 27 6.64 26.19 20.04
N ASN A 28 6.60 25.78 21.30
CA ASN A 28 7.75 25.78 22.20
C ASN A 28 8.87 24.80 21.76
N ILE A 29 8.54 23.75 20.99
CA ILE A 29 9.52 22.81 20.42
C ILE A 29 10.26 23.37 19.19
N TRP A 30 9.85 24.53 18.66
CA TRP A 30 10.44 25.10 17.45
C TRP A 30 11.94 25.38 17.57
N ARG A 31 12.40 25.71 18.75
CA ARG A 31 13.84 25.95 19.02
C ARG A 31 14.69 24.71 18.75
N ASP A 32 14.13 23.52 19.01
CA ASP A 32 14.81 22.25 18.89
C ASP A 32 14.56 21.59 17.51
N ALA A 33 13.66 22.17 16.72
CA ALA A 33 13.29 21.68 15.39
C ALA A 33 14.51 21.49 14.46
N PRO A 34 15.50 22.39 14.39
CA PRO A 34 16.70 22.18 13.56
C PRO A 34 17.47 20.91 13.95
N ALA A 35 17.70 20.68 15.24
CA ALA A 35 18.40 19.48 15.71
C ALA A 35 17.63 18.20 15.37
N PHE A 36 16.31 18.22 15.49
CA PHE A 36 15.45 17.12 15.08
C PHE A 36 15.52 16.88 13.57
N PHE A 37 15.43 17.93 12.75
CA PHE A 37 15.54 17.79 11.31
C PHE A 37 16.90 17.32 10.83
N ASP A 38 17.98 17.76 11.48
CA ASP A 38 19.32 17.27 11.22
C ASP A 38 19.46 15.77 11.53
N TYR A 39 18.85 15.32 12.63
CA TYR A 39 18.79 13.89 12.95
C TYR A 39 18.04 13.11 11.89
N VAL A 40 16.83 13.55 11.51
CA VAL A 40 16.01 12.91 10.46
C VAL A 40 16.78 12.87 9.14
N THR A 41 17.44 13.95 8.76
CA THR A 41 18.25 14.05 7.53
C THR A 41 19.37 13.01 7.51
N ARG A 42 20.10 12.87 8.63
CA ARG A 42 21.13 11.83 8.76
C ARG A 42 20.57 10.43 8.64
N CYS A 43 19.45 10.13 9.31
CA CYS A 43 18.80 8.83 9.19
C CYS A 43 18.36 8.55 7.75
N GLN A 44 17.71 9.52 7.12
CA GLN A 44 17.24 9.36 5.73
C GLN A 44 18.38 9.18 4.73
N SER A 45 19.54 9.81 4.96
CA SER A 45 20.70 9.64 4.08
C SER A 45 21.16 8.18 4.00
N PHE A 46 21.09 7.44 5.11
CA PHE A 46 21.38 6.00 5.12
C PHE A 46 20.25 5.18 4.53
N LEU A 47 18.99 5.47 4.89
CA LEU A 47 17.83 4.71 4.43
C LEU A 47 17.59 4.83 2.92
N GLN A 48 18.04 5.92 2.30
CA GLN A 48 17.92 6.15 0.85
C GLN A 48 19.07 5.56 0.03
N MET A 49 20.11 5.04 0.67
CA MET A 49 21.28 4.48 -0.04
C MET A 49 21.05 3.09 -0.62
N GLY A 50 20.05 2.37 -0.13
CA GLY A 50 19.78 0.99 -0.50
C GLY A 50 18.35 0.79 -1.02
N GLN A 51 18.04 -0.47 -1.27
CA GLN A 51 16.70 -0.94 -1.56
C GLN A 51 16.16 -1.74 -0.37
N PRO A 52 14.84 -1.81 -0.16
CA PRO A 52 14.26 -2.72 0.82
C PRO A 52 14.69 -4.16 0.56
N ASP A 53 15.06 -4.89 1.61
CA ASP A 53 15.39 -6.32 1.54
C ASP A 53 14.20 -7.16 2.04
N ASN A 54 12.99 -6.77 1.64
CA ASN A 54 11.77 -7.48 1.97
C ASN A 54 11.56 -8.66 1.03
N ASP A 55 11.10 -9.79 1.57
CA ASP A 55 10.91 -11.02 0.79
C ASP A 55 9.62 -11.01 -0.03
N PHE A 56 8.57 -10.35 0.47
CA PHE A 56 7.22 -10.47 -0.07
C PHE A 56 6.62 -9.15 -0.48
N LEU A 57 5.86 -9.21 -1.60
CA LEU A 57 4.85 -8.21 -1.95
C LEU A 57 3.46 -8.73 -1.56
N VAL A 58 2.63 -7.91 -0.95
CA VAL A 58 1.24 -8.27 -0.64
C VAL A 58 0.31 -7.35 -1.40
N TYR A 59 -0.56 -7.94 -2.22
CA TYR A 59 -1.56 -7.20 -2.99
C TYR A 59 -2.62 -6.59 -2.07
N LEU A 60 -2.90 -5.30 -2.23
CA LEU A 60 -3.96 -4.61 -1.50
C LEU A 60 -5.29 -4.76 -2.26
N PRO A 61 -6.28 -5.51 -1.72
CA PRO A 61 -7.54 -5.79 -2.39
C PRO A 61 -8.51 -4.59 -2.30
N VAL A 62 -8.10 -3.46 -2.89
CA VAL A 62 -8.82 -2.18 -2.78
C VAL A 62 -10.23 -2.25 -3.33
N TYR A 63 -10.46 -3.03 -4.38
CA TYR A 63 -11.78 -3.14 -5.03
C TYR A 63 -12.78 -3.89 -4.17
N ASP A 64 -12.36 -4.93 -3.44
CA ASP A 64 -13.23 -5.61 -2.49
C ASP A 64 -13.65 -4.69 -1.34
N MET A 65 -12.72 -3.82 -0.91
CA MET A 65 -13.00 -2.82 0.11
C MET A 65 -13.98 -1.73 -0.38
N TRP A 66 -13.97 -1.43 -1.68
CA TRP A 66 -14.87 -0.45 -2.30
C TRP A 66 -16.24 -1.03 -2.65
N ASP A 67 -16.31 -2.35 -2.86
CA ASP A 67 -17.55 -3.08 -3.15
C ASP A 67 -18.34 -3.43 -1.88
N ASP A 68 -17.86 -3.03 -0.71
CA ASP A 68 -18.56 -3.22 0.56
C ASP A 68 -19.90 -2.46 0.53
N GLN A 69 -21.01 -3.20 0.82
CA GLN A 69 -22.37 -2.64 0.79
C GLN A 69 -22.60 -1.52 1.80
N ASP A 70 -21.84 -1.50 2.87
CA ASP A 70 -21.79 -0.38 3.80
C ASP A 70 -21.09 0.86 3.21
N GLY A 71 -20.63 0.77 1.98
CA GLY A 71 -20.20 1.70 0.95
C GLY A 71 -19.83 3.13 1.33
N ARG A 72 -19.47 3.33 2.55
CA ARG A 72 -19.16 4.63 3.10
C ARG A 72 -17.71 4.93 2.86
N LEU A 73 -17.49 5.62 1.73
CA LEU A 73 -16.28 6.38 1.54
C LEU A 73 -14.98 5.58 1.71
N LEU A 74 -14.22 5.63 0.71
CA LEU A 74 -12.79 5.46 0.52
C LEU A 74 -11.86 5.78 1.70
N LEU A 75 -12.33 5.68 2.91
CA LEU A 75 -11.49 5.86 4.06
C LEU A 75 -10.66 4.59 4.24
N PHE A 76 -9.41 4.66 3.81
CA PHE A 76 -8.36 3.82 4.37
C PHE A 76 -8.21 4.11 5.86
N ASP A 77 -9.23 3.77 6.60
CA ASP A 77 -9.17 3.83 8.04
C ASP A 77 -8.44 2.58 8.50
N ILE A 78 -7.15 2.73 8.78
CA ILE A 78 -6.29 1.63 9.23
C ILE A 78 -6.87 0.93 10.47
N HIS A 79 -7.63 1.64 11.30
CA HIS A 79 -8.28 1.07 12.48
C HIS A 79 -9.46 0.14 12.13
N LYS A 80 -9.96 0.23 10.89
CA LYS A 80 -11.05 -0.64 10.39
C LYS A 80 -10.60 -1.66 9.37
N MET A 81 -9.32 -1.68 9.00
CA MET A 81 -8.78 -2.60 7.99
C MET A 81 -9.03 -4.07 8.36
N ALA A 82 -8.88 -4.43 9.63
CA ALA A 82 -9.16 -5.79 10.09
C ALA A 82 -10.61 -6.23 9.83
N LYS A 83 -11.57 -5.30 9.85
CA LYS A 83 -12.97 -5.58 9.52
C LYS A 83 -13.23 -5.56 8.01
N ARG A 84 -12.61 -4.63 7.28
CA ARG A 84 -12.89 -4.41 5.85
C ARG A 84 -12.09 -5.32 4.92
N ALA A 85 -10.89 -5.70 5.32
CA ALA A 85 -10.02 -6.61 4.58
C ALA A 85 -9.40 -7.66 5.51
N PRO A 86 -10.22 -8.52 6.16
CA PRO A 86 -9.73 -9.46 7.16
C PRO A 86 -8.69 -10.42 6.61
N ARG A 87 -8.87 -10.93 5.40
CA ARG A 87 -7.92 -11.85 4.73
C ARG A 87 -6.57 -11.19 4.45
N PHE A 88 -6.60 -9.90 4.06
CA PHE A 88 -5.38 -9.12 3.87
C PHE A 88 -4.62 -8.98 5.19
N ILE A 89 -5.30 -8.57 6.27
CA ILE A 89 -4.69 -8.41 7.59
C ILE A 89 -4.17 -9.75 8.13
N GLU A 90 -4.89 -10.83 7.91
CA GLU A 90 -4.44 -12.17 8.31
C GLU A 90 -3.18 -12.59 7.56
N ALA A 91 -3.11 -12.39 6.24
CA ALA A 91 -1.93 -12.66 5.44
C ALA A 91 -0.70 -11.86 5.94
N VAL A 92 -0.89 -10.57 6.20
CA VAL A 92 0.15 -9.69 6.75
C VAL A 92 0.64 -10.21 8.11
N HIS A 93 -0.27 -10.56 9.01
CA HIS A 93 0.11 -11.08 10.33
C HIS A 93 0.83 -12.43 10.25
N ARG A 94 0.45 -13.31 9.32
CA ARG A 94 1.12 -14.60 9.11
C ARG A 94 2.56 -14.41 8.61
N ILE A 95 2.76 -13.54 7.64
CA ILE A 95 4.09 -13.25 7.08
C ILE A 95 4.97 -12.63 8.18
N TYR A 96 4.48 -11.59 8.84
CA TYR A 96 5.21 -10.92 9.91
C TYR A 96 5.49 -11.82 11.11
N GLY A 97 4.49 -12.62 11.53
CA GLY A 97 4.63 -13.57 12.63
C GLY A 97 5.61 -14.71 12.34
N ALA A 98 5.87 -15.00 11.05
CA ALA A 98 6.90 -15.94 10.61
C ALA A 98 8.31 -15.32 10.54
N GLY A 99 8.45 -14.03 10.86
CA GLY A 99 9.72 -13.33 10.89
C GLY A 99 10.16 -12.75 9.54
N TYR A 100 9.23 -12.56 8.61
CA TYR A 100 9.51 -11.95 7.31
C TYR A 100 8.94 -10.54 7.23
N ASP A 101 9.62 -9.69 6.47
CA ASP A 101 9.12 -8.37 6.10
C ASP A 101 8.46 -8.39 4.73
N MET A 102 7.62 -7.37 4.47
CA MET A 102 6.86 -7.25 3.24
C MET A 102 6.62 -5.79 2.89
N ASP A 103 6.35 -5.58 1.60
CA ASP A 103 5.78 -4.33 1.08
C ASP A 103 4.40 -4.58 0.48
N TYR A 104 3.63 -3.51 0.31
CA TYR A 104 2.32 -3.58 -0.32
C TYR A 104 2.40 -3.14 -1.78
N ILE A 105 1.61 -3.80 -2.63
CA ILE A 105 1.59 -3.50 -4.06
C ILE A 105 0.18 -3.21 -4.54
N SER A 106 0.06 -2.18 -5.39
CA SER A 106 -1.18 -1.83 -6.10
C SER A 106 -1.12 -2.25 -7.56
N ASP A 107 -2.27 -2.23 -8.22
CA ASP A 107 -2.42 -2.57 -9.64
C ASP A 107 -1.42 -1.87 -10.54
N ASN A 108 -1.24 -0.56 -10.33
CA ASN A 108 -0.35 0.23 -11.17
C ASN A 108 1.11 -0.24 -11.09
N PHE A 109 1.55 -0.63 -9.92
CA PHE A 109 2.89 -1.20 -9.74
C PHE A 109 2.99 -2.62 -10.28
N ILE A 110 1.93 -3.44 -10.18
CA ILE A 110 1.89 -4.78 -10.80
C ILE A 110 2.03 -4.68 -12.31
N ARG A 111 1.29 -3.78 -12.97
CA ARG A 111 1.39 -3.56 -14.42
C ARG A 111 2.81 -3.30 -14.91
N ASN A 112 3.59 -2.59 -14.10
CA ASN A 112 4.95 -2.18 -14.40
C ASN A 112 6.03 -3.12 -13.81
N ALA A 113 5.64 -4.17 -13.08
CA ALA A 113 6.58 -5.12 -12.55
C ALA A 113 7.17 -6.02 -13.65
N MET A 114 8.35 -6.57 -13.41
CA MET A 114 9.04 -7.51 -14.30
C MET A 114 9.47 -8.74 -13.52
N CYS A 115 9.66 -9.86 -14.20
CA CYS A 115 10.33 -11.01 -13.65
C CYS A 115 11.81 -10.97 -14.05
N GLN A 116 12.69 -11.14 -13.09
CA GLN A 116 14.12 -11.27 -13.32
C GLN A 116 14.69 -12.32 -12.35
N ASP A 117 15.31 -13.36 -12.89
CA ASP A 117 15.91 -14.46 -12.11
C ASP A 117 14.93 -15.08 -11.10
N GLY A 118 13.66 -15.25 -11.50
CA GLY A 118 12.59 -15.79 -10.67
C GLY A 118 12.06 -14.85 -9.58
N LYS A 119 12.54 -13.63 -9.54
CA LYS A 119 12.09 -12.57 -8.60
C LYS A 119 11.23 -11.54 -9.30
N ILE A 120 10.38 -10.89 -8.53
CA ILE A 120 9.55 -9.78 -9.00
C ILE A 120 10.33 -8.50 -8.77
N LEU A 121 10.66 -7.81 -9.86
CA LEU A 121 11.34 -6.52 -9.84
C LEU A 121 10.31 -5.41 -10.04
N THR A 122 10.25 -4.45 -9.12
CA THR A 122 9.40 -3.26 -9.25
C THR A 122 10.09 -2.15 -10.04
N SER A 123 9.32 -1.20 -10.55
CA SER A 123 9.86 -0.04 -11.27
C SER A 123 10.80 0.84 -10.42
N GLY A 124 10.73 0.73 -9.09
CA GLY A 124 11.64 1.40 -8.16
C GLY A 124 12.97 0.67 -7.94
N GLY A 125 13.17 -0.51 -8.55
CA GLY A 125 14.40 -1.30 -8.43
C GLY A 125 14.42 -2.28 -7.25
N ALA A 126 13.39 -2.32 -6.41
CA ALA A 126 13.28 -3.31 -5.36
C ALA A 126 12.86 -4.67 -5.93
N SER A 127 13.42 -5.77 -5.39
CA SER A 127 13.18 -7.13 -5.85
C SER A 127 12.62 -8.02 -4.74
N TYR A 128 11.64 -8.88 -5.07
CA TYR A 128 10.91 -9.70 -4.10
C TYR A 128 10.86 -11.15 -4.56
N LYS A 129 10.85 -12.07 -3.59
CA LYS A 129 10.80 -13.52 -3.85
C LYS A 129 9.42 -13.99 -4.28
N ALA A 130 8.36 -13.37 -3.76
CA ALA A 130 6.99 -13.74 -4.10
C ALA A 130 6.03 -12.56 -3.97
N LEU A 131 4.93 -12.63 -4.74
CA LEU A 131 3.76 -11.78 -4.60
C LEU A 131 2.60 -12.62 -4.05
N VAL A 132 2.02 -12.16 -2.96
CA VAL A 132 0.90 -12.79 -2.27
C VAL A 132 -0.39 -12.02 -2.57
N VAL A 133 -1.39 -12.70 -3.10
CA VAL A 133 -2.75 -12.18 -3.32
C VAL A 133 -3.67 -12.74 -2.24
N PRO A 134 -4.03 -11.97 -1.21
CA PRO A 134 -4.82 -12.44 -0.09
C PRO A 134 -6.31 -12.45 -0.43
N GLY A 135 -6.85 -13.58 -0.89
CA GLY A 135 -8.28 -13.84 -1.03
C GLY A 135 -9.11 -12.74 -1.71
N ALA A 136 -8.52 -12.01 -2.66
CA ALA A 136 -9.21 -10.97 -3.41
C ALA A 136 -10.27 -11.57 -4.34
N ARG A 137 -11.49 -11.04 -4.32
CA ARG A 137 -12.59 -11.43 -5.21
C ARG A 137 -12.60 -10.62 -6.50
N LEU A 138 -12.30 -9.33 -6.41
CA LEU A 138 -12.30 -8.41 -7.55
C LEU A 138 -10.87 -8.04 -7.95
N MET A 139 -10.57 -8.22 -9.23
CA MET A 139 -9.30 -7.81 -9.82
C MET A 139 -9.50 -7.38 -11.28
N PRO A 140 -8.86 -6.28 -11.76
CA PRO A 140 -8.87 -5.93 -13.17
C PRO A 140 -8.28 -7.06 -14.04
N ALA A 141 -8.87 -7.31 -15.21
CA ALA A 141 -8.44 -8.38 -16.11
C ALA A 141 -6.97 -8.25 -16.52
N ASP A 142 -6.53 -7.05 -16.83
CA ASP A 142 -5.15 -6.74 -17.20
C ASP A 142 -4.14 -6.96 -16.07
N VAL A 143 -4.58 -6.80 -14.82
CA VAL A 143 -3.74 -7.11 -13.64
C VAL A 143 -3.62 -8.61 -13.45
N MET A 144 -4.72 -9.35 -13.59
CA MET A 144 -4.70 -10.81 -13.53
C MET A 144 -3.81 -11.40 -14.64
N GLU A 145 -4.00 -10.95 -15.88
CA GLU A 145 -3.16 -11.33 -17.02
C GLU A 145 -1.66 -11.05 -16.73
N LYS A 146 -1.36 -9.90 -16.12
CA LYS A 146 0.03 -9.57 -15.76
C LYS A 146 0.60 -10.51 -14.70
N LEU A 147 -0.19 -10.88 -13.69
CA LEU A 147 0.24 -11.85 -12.66
C LEU A 147 0.53 -13.23 -13.27
N LEU A 148 -0.34 -13.70 -14.17
CA LEU A 148 -0.13 -14.96 -14.88
C LEU A 148 1.14 -14.90 -15.74
N ARG A 149 1.36 -13.81 -16.47
CA ARG A 149 2.57 -13.61 -17.27
C ARG A 149 3.83 -13.63 -16.41
N LEU A 150 3.83 -12.94 -15.26
CA LEU A 150 4.96 -12.98 -14.32
C LEU A 150 5.22 -14.41 -13.82
N ALA A 151 4.16 -15.18 -13.56
CA ALA A 151 4.30 -16.59 -13.17
C ALA A 151 4.90 -17.46 -14.31
N ASP A 152 4.45 -17.26 -15.55
CA ASP A 152 5.01 -17.95 -16.73
C ASP A 152 6.49 -17.60 -16.96
N GLU A 153 6.90 -16.38 -16.61
CA GLU A 153 8.28 -15.92 -16.64
C GLU A 153 9.12 -16.47 -15.47
N GLY A 154 8.51 -17.20 -14.54
CA GLY A 154 9.17 -17.86 -13.41
C GLY A 154 9.05 -17.17 -12.06
N ALA A 155 8.29 -16.07 -11.94
CA ALA A 155 8.04 -15.44 -10.66
C ALA A 155 7.07 -16.27 -9.80
N THR A 156 7.25 -16.22 -8.49
CA THR A 156 6.34 -16.89 -7.55
C THR A 156 5.14 -15.99 -7.23
N ILE A 157 3.95 -16.40 -7.67
CA ILE A 157 2.67 -15.77 -7.35
C ILE A 157 1.85 -16.72 -6.48
N VAL A 158 1.42 -16.24 -5.32
CA VAL A 158 0.69 -17.05 -4.33
C VAL A 158 -0.71 -16.47 -4.14
N PHE A 159 -1.72 -17.20 -4.57
CA PHE A 159 -3.12 -16.89 -4.25
C PHE A 159 -3.50 -17.60 -2.96
N LEU A 160 -3.94 -16.85 -1.96
CA LEU A 160 -4.43 -17.40 -0.68
C LEU A 160 -5.95 -17.55 -0.73
N GLU A 161 -6.43 -18.73 -0.30
CA GLU A 161 -7.84 -19.11 -0.14
C GLU A 161 -8.64 -19.19 -1.44
N GLN A 162 -8.59 -18.18 -2.31
CA GLN A 162 -9.34 -18.15 -3.56
C GLN A 162 -8.63 -17.33 -4.64
N TYR A 163 -8.95 -17.63 -5.89
CA TYR A 163 -8.61 -16.77 -7.02
C TYR A 163 -9.62 -15.62 -7.14
N PRO A 164 -9.22 -14.49 -7.75
CA PRO A 164 -10.18 -13.47 -8.16
C PRO A 164 -11.26 -14.06 -9.09
N GLU A 165 -12.51 -13.66 -8.89
CA GLU A 165 -13.68 -14.24 -9.58
C GLU A 165 -14.32 -13.27 -10.57
N ASP A 166 -14.09 -11.96 -10.41
CA ASP A 166 -14.77 -10.95 -11.22
C ASP A 166 -13.92 -9.67 -11.34
N VAL A 167 -14.34 -8.80 -12.23
CA VAL A 167 -13.71 -7.51 -12.47
C VAL A 167 -14.45 -6.37 -11.77
N PRO A 168 -13.74 -5.34 -11.27
CA PRO A 168 -14.37 -4.21 -10.60
C PRO A 168 -15.05 -3.25 -11.59
N GLY A 169 -16.08 -2.52 -11.13
CA GLY A 169 -16.75 -1.45 -11.87
C GLY A 169 -17.79 -1.94 -12.88
N LEU A 170 -18.65 -1.03 -13.35
CA LEU A 170 -19.83 -1.35 -14.17
C LEU A 170 -19.65 -1.05 -15.66
N ASN A 171 -18.70 -0.20 -16.04
CA ASN A 171 -18.50 0.17 -17.44
C ASN A 171 -18.04 -1.05 -18.25
N ASP A 172 -18.69 -1.33 -19.39
CA ASP A 172 -18.40 -2.44 -20.30
C ASP A 172 -18.18 -3.79 -19.58
N LEU A 173 -18.95 -4.02 -18.51
CA LEU A 173 -18.77 -5.15 -17.60
C LEU A 173 -18.79 -6.49 -18.32
N GLY A 174 -19.72 -6.68 -19.30
CA GLY A 174 -19.81 -7.91 -20.07
C GLY A 174 -18.54 -8.24 -20.86
N GLN A 175 -17.96 -7.25 -21.50
CA GLN A 175 -16.72 -7.41 -22.25
C GLN A 175 -15.54 -7.73 -21.30
N ARG A 176 -15.39 -6.97 -20.22
CA ARG A 176 -14.30 -7.16 -19.25
C ARG A 176 -14.37 -8.51 -18.53
N ARG A 177 -15.57 -9.00 -18.24
CA ARG A 177 -15.77 -10.37 -17.73
C ARG A 177 -15.35 -11.42 -18.74
N ALA A 178 -15.67 -11.20 -20.02
CA ALA A 178 -15.28 -12.11 -21.09
C ALA A 178 -13.75 -12.13 -21.28
N GLU A 179 -13.07 -11.00 -21.08
CA GLU A 179 -11.61 -10.91 -21.10
C GLU A 179 -10.99 -11.60 -19.87
N PHE A 180 -11.57 -11.41 -18.71
CA PHE A 180 -11.09 -12.00 -17.45
C PHE A 180 -11.19 -13.54 -17.43
N ASN A 181 -12.18 -14.11 -18.10
CA ASN A 181 -12.45 -15.56 -18.14
C ASN A 181 -11.72 -16.31 -19.27
N LYS A 182 -10.87 -15.65 -20.04
CA LYS A 182 -10.00 -16.29 -21.05
C LYS A 182 -8.76 -16.93 -20.44
#